data_7ddf5d60648bef0050c9235b78a780ab
#
_entry.id   7ddf5d60648bef0050c9235b78a780ab
#
_cell.length_a   1.000
_cell.length_b   1.000
_cell.length_c   1.000
_cell.angle_alpha   90.00
_cell.angle_beta   90.00
_cell.angle_gamma   90.00
#
_symmetry.space_group_name_H-M   'P 1'
#
loop_
_entity.id
_entity.type
_entity.pdbx_description
1 polymer ?
#
loop_
_entity_poly.entity_id
_entity_poly.type
_entity_poly.pdbx_seq_one_letter_code
_entity_poly.pdbx_strand_id
1 'polypeptide(L)'
;MRIAASAASFGILLAGCRADTVPPEQLQRQGREVVALFEQSCAANGGDSTKVTVWAESRQAQKLVADEVNKLPPGMMESGVQAVWRIQKDGADYYLGLSPDSCSVKTAKADENTVRQQFEELVKRGAQGANVELRADNAAQSPFPIRQLSYAWRPAGSGSETVLTANTSTSDRLPVQAALMLTHQVYHSAPILEQD
;
A
#
# COMPACT_ATOMS: atom_id res chain seq x y z
N MET A 1 -47.76 55.14 29.30
CA MET A 1 -46.91 54.83 28.12
C MET A 1 -45.77 54.01 28.55
N ARG A 2 -45.86 52.64 28.41
CA ARG A 2 -44.78 51.72 28.87
C ARG A 2 -44.15 51.10 27.60
N ILE A 3 -42.87 51.36 27.43
CA ILE A 3 -42.06 50.87 26.30
C ILE A 3 -41.41 49.56 26.78
N ALA A 4 -41.76 48.43 26.16
CA ALA A 4 -41.15 47.14 26.37
C ALA A 4 -39.93 47.00 25.41
N ALA A 5 -38.75 46.83 25.98
CA ALA A 5 -37.53 46.54 25.21
C ALA A 5 -37.38 45.01 25.06
N SER A 6 -37.46 44.51 23.84
CA SER A 6 -37.16 43.11 23.48
C SER A 6 -35.67 42.97 23.23
N ALA A 7 -34.98 42.15 24.05
CA ALA A 7 -33.60 41.77 23.83
C ALA A 7 -33.58 40.54 22.91
N ALA A 8 -33.02 40.72 21.71
CA ALA A 8 -32.76 39.62 20.78
C ALA A 8 -31.38 38.99 21.10
N SER A 9 -31.39 37.76 21.62
CA SER A 9 -30.16 36.98 21.84
C SER A 9 -29.71 36.36 20.52
N PHE A 10 -28.58 36.84 20.02
CA PHE A 10 -27.89 36.28 18.85
C PHE A 10 -27.05 35.09 19.29
N GLY A 11 -27.54 33.87 19.04
CA GLY A 11 -26.78 32.64 19.25
C GLY A 11 -25.75 32.45 18.15
N ILE A 12 -24.46 32.59 18.49
CA ILE A 12 -23.35 32.28 17.57
C ILE A 12 -23.18 30.73 17.53
N LEU A 13 -23.61 30.11 16.43
CA LEU A 13 -23.31 28.72 16.11
C LEU A 13 -21.84 28.64 15.69
N LEU A 14 -20.96 28.22 16.60
CA LEU A 14 -19.61 27.80 16.28
C LEU A 14 -19.70 26.47 15.51
N ALA A 15 -19.68 26.54 14.19
CA ALA A 15 -19.43 25.38 13.32
C ALA A 15 -17.97 24.98 13.50
N GLY A 16 -17.71 24.09 14.44
CA GLY A 16 -16.41 23.46 14.59
C GLY A 16 -16.09 22.66 13.34
N CYS A 17 -15.04 23.04 12.58
CA CYS A 17 -14.44 22.20 11.57
C CYS A 17 -13.95 20.90 12.26
N ARG A 18 -14.78 19.85 12.23
CA ARG A 18 -14.30 18.49 12.50
C ARG A 18 -13.37 18.14 11.34
N ALA A 19 -12.09 17.96 11.62
CA ALA A 19 -11.25 17.23 10.70
C ALA A 19 -11.93 15.88 10.45
N ASP A 20 -12.25 15.57 9.18
CA ASP A 20 -12.89 14.32 8.79
C ASP A 20 -11.93 13.17 9.07
N THR A 21 -11.97 12.66 10.30
CA THR A 21 -11.23 11.45 10.68
C THR A 21 -11.96 10.25 10.05
N VAL A 22 -11.21 9.51 9.22
CA VAL A 22 -11.73 8.30 8.59
C VAL A 22 -12.12 7.30 9.70
N PRO A 23 -13.34 6.76 9.71
CA PRO A 23 -13.78 5.81 10.73
C PRO A 23 -12.90 4.54 10.77
N PRO A 24 -12.65 3.94 11.96
CA PRO A 24 -11.81 2.75 12.07
C PRO A 24 -12.25 1.58 11.18
N GLU A 25 -13.56 1.35 11.07
CA GLU A 25 -14.11 0.30 10.19
C GLU A 25 -13.81 0.55 8.70
N GLN A 26 -13.76 1.82 8.29
CA GLN A 26 -13.38 2.19 6.93
C GLN A 26 -11.89 1.97 6.72
N LEU A 27 -11.02 2.32 7.68
CA LEU A 27 -9.59 2.02 7.62
C LEU A 27 -9.33 0.52 7.51
N GLN A 28 -10.06 -0.31 8.25
CA GLN A 28 -9.97 -1.77 8.15
C GLN A 28 -10.42 -2.28 6.77
N ARG A 29 -11.52 -1.75 6.21
CA ARG A 29 -11.93 -2.10 4.84
C ARG A 29 -10.85 -1.73 3.82
N GLN A 30 -10.27 -0.53 3.95
CA GLN A 30 -9.18 -0.07 3.08
C GLN A 30 -7.94 -0.95 3.24
N GLY A 31 -7.61 -1.38 4.46
CA GLY A 31 -6.53 -2.32 4.74
C GLY A 31 -6.73 -3.68 4.06
N ARG A 32 -7.93 -4.25 4.12
CA ARG A 32 -8.24 -5.49 3.38
C ARG A 32 -8.17 -5.30 1.87
N GLU A 33 -8.69 -4.19 1.39
CA GLU A 33 -8.76 -3.92 -0.05
C GLU A 33 -7.39 -3.71 -0.68
N VAL A 34 -6.48 -2.95 -0.05
CA VAL A 34 -5.13 -2.75 -0.59
C VAL A 34 -4.38 -4.08 -0.73
N VAL A 35 -4.55 -5.01 0.24
CA VAL A 35 -3.94 -6.34 0.16
C VAL A 35 -4.61 -7.19 -0.93
N ALA A 36 -5.94 -7.18 -1.04
CA ALA A 36 -6.68 -7.91 -2.08
C ALA A 36 -6.31 -7.43 -3.50
N LEU A 37 -6.18 -6.11 -3.69
CA LEU A 37 -5.73 -5.55 -4.97
C LEU A 37 -4.29 -5.96 -5.29
N PHE A 38 -3.39 -5.92 -4.31
CA PHE A 38 -2.01 -6.39 -4.48
C PHE A 38 -1.94 -7.87 -4.81
N GLU A 39 -2.72 -8.72 -4.13
CA GLU A 39 -2.81 -10.15 -4.43
C GLU A 39 -3.24 -10.39 -5.88
N GLN A 40 -4.33 -9.74 -6.31
CA GLN A 40 -4.93 -9.95 -7.64
C GLN A 40 -4.09 -9.35 -8.78
N SER A 41 -3.46 -8.20 -8.57
CA SER A 41 -2.69 -7.51 -9.60
C SER A 41 -1.24 -7.98 -9.65
N CYS A 42 -0.50 -7.84 -8.52
CA CYS A 42 0.94 -8.10 -8.49
C CYS A 42 1.25 -9.57 -8.20
N ALA A 43 0.77 -10.12 -7.08
CA ALA A 43 1.21 -11.44 -6.63
C ALA A 43 0.72 -12.57 -7.54
N ALA A 44 -0.57 -12.59 -7.91
CA ALA A 44 -1.15 -13.61 -8.79
C ALA A 44 -0.56 -13.59 -10.20
N ASN A 45 -0.04 -12.45 -10.65
CA ASN A 45 0.59 -12.28 -11.96
C ASN A 45 2.13 -12.36 -11.87
N GLY A 46 2.68 -12.63 -10.71
CA GLY A 46 4.14 -12.70 -10.49
C GLY A 46 4.87 -11.41 -10.82
N GLY A 47 4.22 -10.24 -10.73
CA GLY A 47 4.81 -8.95 -11.11
C GLY A 47 5.05 -8.76 -12.61
N ASP A 48 4.64 -9.71 -13.46
CA ASP A 48 4.79 -9.62 -14.92
C ASP A 48 4.03 -8.40 -15.47
N SER A 49 4.76 -7.48 -16.10
CA SER A 49 4.22 -6.18 -16.53
C SER A 49 3.07 -6.31 -17.54
N THR A 50 3.13 -7.31 -18.44
CA THR A 50 2.09 -7.55 -19.43
C THR A 50 0.82 -8.06 -18.77
N LYS A 51 0.94 -9.05 -17.88
CA LYS A 51 -0.22 -9.63 -17.16
C LYS A 51 -0.87 -8.62 -16.24
N VAL A 52 -0.06 -7.82 -15.51
CA VAL A 52 -0.57 -6.75 -14.63
C VAL A 52 -1.29 -5.68 -15.43
N THR A 53 -0.75 -5.29 -16.60
CA THR A 53 -1.41 -4.32 -17.50
C THR A 53 -2.76 -4.85 -17.96
N VAL A 54 -2.83 -6.09 -18.46
CA VAL A 54 -4.09 -6.74 -18.88
C VAL A 54 -5.09 -6.82 -17.71
N TRP A 55 -4.60 -7.14 -16.51
CA TRP A 55 -5.45 -7.15 -15.32
C TRP A 55 -6.04 -5.77 -15.03
N ALA A 56 -5.21 -4.71 -15.04
CA ALA A 56 -5.65 -3.34 -14.77
C ALA A 56 -6.68 -2.86 -15.79
N GLU A 57 -6.46 -3.14 -17.07
CA GLU A 57 -7.39 -2.80 -18.17
C GLU A 57 -8.72 -3.57 -18.03
N SER A 58 -8.68 -4.86 -17.70
CA SER A 58 -9.88 -5.68 -17.48
C SER A 58 -10.75 -5.17 -16.32
N ARG A 59 -10.15 -4.47 -15.36
CA ARG A 59 -10.83 -3.83 -14.22
C ARG A 59 -11.24 -2.38 -14.50
N GLN A 60 -11.00 -1.89 -15.73
CA GLN A 60 -11.26 -0.49 -16.10
C GLN A 60 -10.56 0.51 -15.17
N ALA A 61 -9.37 0.13 -14.65
CA ALA A 61 -8.56 1.01 -13.84
C ALA A 61 -8.10 2.21 -14.67
N GLN A 62 -8.18 3.41 -14.10
CA GLN A 62 -7.77 4.64 -14.78
C GLN A 62 -6.25 4.70 -14.90
N LYS A 63 -5.72 4.55 -16.10
CA LYS A 63 -4.29 4.78 -16.36
C LYS A 63 -3.98 6.27 -16.23
N LEU A 64 -3.01 6.62 -15.38
CA LEU A 64 -2.59 8.00 -15.19
C LEU A 64 -1.52 8.38 -16.20
N VAL A 65 -1.62 9.63 -16.71
CA VAL A 65 -0.56 10.22 -17.53
C VAL A 65 0.52 10.85 -16.65
N ALA A 66 1.69 11.15 -17.22
CA ALA A 66 2.85 11.63 -16.46
C ALA A 66 2.54 12.86 -15.58
N ASP A 67 1.75 13.82 -16.09
CA ASP A 67 1.36 15.02 -15.33
C ASP A 67 0.46 14.71 -14.14
N GLU A 68 -0.35 13.66 -14.20
CA GLU A 68 -1.18 13.20 -13.08
C GLU A 68 -0.32 12.46 -12.04
N VAL A 69 0.62 11.62 -12.51
CA VAL A 69 1.57 10.93 -11.62
C VAL A 69 2.43 11.93 -10.86
N ASN A 70 2.92 12.99 -11.51
CA ASN A 70 3.72 14.04 -10.88
C ASN A 70 2.96 14.87 -9.83
N LYS A 71 1.62 14.85 -9.86
CA LYS A 71 0.78 15.52 -8.85
C LYS A 71 0.44 14.63 -7.66
N LEU A 72 0.77 13.35 -7.71
CA LEU A 72 0.56 12.47 -6.57
C LEU A 72 1.42 12.90 -5.37
N PRO A 73 0.95 12.67 -4.15
CA PRO A 73 1.72 12.97 -2.96
C PRO A 73 3.10 12.28 -2.97
N PRO A 74 4.13 12.90 -2.38
CA PRO A 74 5.45 12.29 -2.27
C PRO A 74 5.39 10.89 -1.63
N GLY A 75 6.09 9.92 -2.21
CA GLY A 75 6.11 8.53 -1.77
C GLY A 75 4.94 7.68 -2.26
N MET A 76 3.91 8.28 -2.92
CA MET A 76 2.83 7.50 -3.51
C MET A 76 3.33 6.60 -4.64
N MET A 77 4.27 7.06 -5.46
CA MET A 77 4.93 6.22 -6.46
C MET A 77 6.45 6.23 -6.28
N GLU A 78 7.09 5.16 -6.73
CA GLU A 78 8.54 5.05 -6.79
C GLU A 78 9.08 5.93 -7.93
N SER A 79 10.33 6.39 -7.76
CA SER A 79 11.06 7.00 -8.89
C SER A 79 11.29 5.95 -9.97
N GLY A 80 11.03 6.32 -11.24
CA GLY A 80 11.21 5.41 -12.37
C GLY A 80 10.04 4.47 -12.64
N VAL A 81 8.87 4.69 -11.98
CA VAL A 81 7.64 3.98 -12.33
C VAL A 81 7.31 4.20 -13.81
N GLN A 82 7.00 3.10 -14.52
CA GLN A 82 6.72 3.12 -15.96
C GLN A 82 5.24 3.26 -16.28
N ALA A 83 4.37 2.72 -15.42
CA ALA A 83 2.94 2.83 -15.57
C ALA A 83 2.26 2.90 -14.20
N VAL A 84 1.22 3.73 -14.10
CA VAL A 84 0.42 3.90 -12.89
C VAL A 84 -1.05 3.84 -13.25
N TRP A 85 -1.82 3.09 -12.47
CA TRP A 85 -3.28 3.08 -12.53
C TRP A 85 -3.88 3.50 -11.19
N ARG A 86 -4.94 4.29 -11.27
CA ARG A 86 -5.78 4.62 -10.13
C ARG A 86 -7.00 3.72 -10.13
N ILE A 87 -7.28 3.12 -8.99
CA ILE A 87 -8.43 2.26 -8.74
C ILE A 87 -9.23 2.92 -7.62
N GLN A 88 -10.47 3.31 -7.93
CA GLN A 88 -11.38 3.89 -6.92
C GLN A 88 -12.30 2.81 -6.40
N LYS A 89 -12.33 2.62 -5.08
CA LYS A 89 -13.22 1.67 -4.43
C LYS A 89 -13.54 2.10 -3.00
N ASP A 90 -14.80 1.99 -2.61
CA ASP A 90 -15.30 2.29 -1.27
C ASP A 90 -14.91 3.68 -0.74
N GLY A 91 -14.87 4.67 -1.64
CA GLY A 91 -14.50 6.05 -1.32
C GLY A 91 -13.02 6.29 -1.06
N ALA A 92 -12.16 5.35 -1.46
CA ALA A 92 -10.70 5.45 -1.39
C ALA A 92 -10.05 5.28 -2.75
N ASP A 93 -8.86 5.86 -2.90
CA ASP A 93 -7.98 5.69 -4.06
C ASP A 93 -6.86 4.70 -3.73
N TYR A 94 -6.64 3.76 -4.64
CA TYR A 94 -5.52 2.84 -4.64
C TYR A 94 -4.71 3.05 -5.91
N TYR A 95 -3.40 3.03 -5.77
CA TYR A 95 -2.50 3.27 -6.89
C TYR A 95 -1.67 2.02 -7.16
N LEU A 96 -1.88 1.42 -8.32
CA LEU A 96 -1.10 0.32 -8.84
C LEU A 96 0.05 0.88 -9.67
N GLY A 97 1.28 0.56 -9.31
CA GLY A 97 2.50 1.00 -9.99
C GLY A 97 3.29 -0.17 -10.57
N LEU A 98 3.81 0.00 -11.78
CA LEU A 98 4.76 -0.91 -12.41
C LEU A 98 6.08 -0.22 -12.67
N SER A 99 7.17 -0.88 -12.28
CA SER A 99 8.55 -0.55 -12.61
C SER A 99 9.21 -1.76 -13.27
N PRO A 100 10.43 -1.68 -13.82
CA PRO A 100 11.07 -2.80 -14.51
C PRO A 100 11.13 -4.09 -13.66
N ASP A 101 11.42 -3.94 -12.36
CA ASP A 101 11.66 -5.06 -11.44
C ASP A 101 10.63 -5.14 -10.31
N SER A 102 9.58 -4.32 -10.35
CA SER A 102 8.62 -4.25 -9.24
C SER A 102 7.19 -3.94 -9.67
N CYS A 103 6.26 -4.47 -8.88
CA CYS A 103 4.84 -4.17 -8.93
C CYS A 103 4.40 -3.73 -7.54
N SER A 104 3.68 -2.62 -7.41
CA SER A 104 3.25 -2.08 -6.11
C SER A 104 1.78 -1.66 -6.10
N VAL A 105 1.14 -1.77 -4.93
CA VAL A 105 -0.18 -1.17 -4.67
C VAL A 105 -0.09 -0.36 -3.40
N LYS A 106 -0.53 0.91 -3.47
CA LYS A 106 -0.46 1.85 -2.37
C LYS A 106 -1.78 2.57 -2.13
N THR A 107 -1.99 3.00 -0.89
CA THR A 107 -3.12 3.85 -0.51
C THR A 107 -2.74 4.84 0.59
N ALA A 108 -3.44 5.97 0.62
CA ALA A 108 -3.21 7.03 1.59
C ALA A 108 -3.61 6.64 3.01
N LYS A 109 -4.66 5.82 3.16
CA LYS A 109 -5.23 5.47 4.46
C LYS A 109 -5.52 3.98 4.54
N ALA A 110 -5.07 3.33 5.62
CA ALA A 110 -5.37 1.94 5.92
C ALA A 110 -5.10 1.63 7.40
N ASP A 111 -5.81 0.64 7.96
CA ASP A 111 -5.49 0.09 9.27
C ASP A 111 -4.25 -0.82 9.18
N GLU A 112 -3.19 -0.46 9.90
CA GLU A 112 -1.90 -1.16 9.89
C GLU A 112 -2.04 -2.65 10.27
N ASN A 113 -2.81 -2.95 11.34
CA ASN A 113 -2.94 -4.32 11.83
C ASN A 113 -3.68 -5.19 10.82
N THR A 114 -4.72 -4.66 10.19
CA THR A 114 -5.47 -5.36 9.13
C THR A 114 -4.57 -5.63 7.92
N VAL A 115 -3.80 -4.62 7.47
CA VAL A 115 -2.85 -4.82 6.34
C VAL A 115 -1.86 -5.92 6.68
N ARG A 116 -1.23 -5.86 7.86
CA ARG A 116 -0.24 -6.84 8.28
C ARG A 116 -0.81 -8.26 8.31
N GLN A 117 -1.95 -8.45 8.98
CA GLN A 117 -2.59 -9.77 9.09
C GLN A 117 -2.93 -10.34 7.70
N GLN A 118 -3.58 -9.55 6.85
CA GLN A 118 -3.98 -9.99 5.51
C GLN A 118 -2.77 -10.26 4.62
N PHE A 119 -1.70 -9.48 4.75
CA PHE A 119 -0.46 -9.68 4.02
C PHE A 119 0.25 -10.98 4.43
N GLU A 120 0.34 -11.30 5.72
CA GLU A 120 0.89 -12.57 6.21
C GLU A 120 0.09 -13.78 5.70
N GLU A 121 -1.24 -13.66 5.69
CA GLU A 121 -2.11 -14.70 5.12
C GLU A 121 -1.90 -14.88 3.62
N LEU A 122 -1.77 -13.77 2.85
CA LEU A 122 -1.44 -13.79 1.43
C LEU A 122 -0.11 -14.51 1.18
N VAL A 123 0.93 -14.13 1.93
CA VAL A 123 2.27 -14.73 1.78
C VAL A 123 2.22 -16.26 1.98
N LYS A 124 1.50 -16.73 3.00
CA LYS A 124 1.35 -18.17 3.28
C LYS A 124 0.58 -18.90 2.18
N ARG A 125 -0.50 -18.30 1.66
CA ARG A 125 -1.30 -18.91 0.58
C ARG A 125 -0.58 -18.92 -0.76
N GLY A 126 0.12 -17.83 -1.08
CA GLY A 126 0.71 -17.61 -2.41
C GLY A 126 2.03 -18.37 -2.64
N ALA A 127 2.62 -18.95 -1.62
CA ALA A 127 3.92 -19.61 -1.72
C ALA A 127 3.94 -20.83 -2.66
N GLN A 128 2.83 -21.53 -2.87
CA GLN A 128 2.66 -22.64 -3.84
C GLN A 128 3.84 -23.64 -3.86
N GLY A 129 4.36 -24.02 -2.67
CA GLY A 129 5.49 -24.94 -2.54
C GLY A 129 6.87 -24.29 -2.60
N ALA A 130 6.96 -22.98 -2.77
CA ALA A 130 8.21 -22.24 -2.56
C ALA A 130 8.56 -22.17 -1.08
N ASN A 131 9.86 -22.10 -0.77
CA ASN A 131 10.30 -21.78 0.58
C ASN A 131 9.93 -20.33 0.91
N VAL A 132 9.28 -20.15 2.06
CA VAL A 132 8.92 -18.82 2.58
C VAL A 132 9.91 -18.45 3.68
N GLU A 133 10.58 -17.33 3.51
CA GLU A 133 11.56 -16.84 4.48
C GLU A 133 11.20 -15.41 4.91
N LEU A 134 11.13 -15.18 6.22
CA LEU A 134 10.99 -13.83 6.77
C LEU A 134 12.31 -13.08 6.57
N ARG A 135 12.29 -11.97 5.86
CA ARG A 135 13.46 -11.10 5.59
C ARG A 135 13.54 -9.93 6.55
N ALA A 136 12.41 -9.36 6.89
CA ALA A 136 12.35 -8.22 7.80
C ALA A 136 11.02 -8.19 8.55
N ASP A 137 11.07 -7.85 9.82
CA ASP A 137 9.95 -7.38 10.66
C ASP A 137 10.49 -6.23 11.51
N ASN A 138 10.59 -5.06 10.88
CA ASN A 138 11.20 -3.88 11.47
C ASN A 138 10.14 -2.85 11.84
N ALA A 139 10.35 -2.16 12.97
CA ALA A 139 9.53 -1.02 13.39
C ALA A 139 10.43 0.16 13.75
N ALA A 140 10.14 1.32 13.19
CA ALA A 140 10.74 2.60 13.54
C ALA A 140 9.67 3.54 14.09
N GLN A 141 10.04 4.42 15.04
CA GLN A 141 9.11 5.38 15.65
C GLN A 141 9.43 6.84 15.26
N SER A 142 10.65 7.11 14.83
CA SER A 142 11.12 8.46 14.50
C SER A 142 11.65 8.50 13.06
N PRO A 143 11.35 9.56 12.30
CA PRO A 143 10.51 10.72 12.62
C PRO A 143 9.00 10.44 12.62
N PHE A 144 8.56 9.29 12.10
CA PHE A 144 7.18 8.80 12.08
C PHE A 144 7.15 7.30 12.36
N PRO A 145 6.07 6.77 12.97
CA PRO A 145 5.91 5.34 13.11
C PRO A 145 5.80 4.68 11.72
N ILE A 146 6.71 3.76 11.44
CA ILE A 146 6.72 2.95 10.20
C ILE A 146 7.01 1.51 10.60
N ARG A 147 6.28 0.57 10.02
CA ARG A 147 6.59 -0.86 10.09
C ARG A 147 6.85 -1.39 8.70
N GLN A 148 7.88 -2.23 8.61
CA GLN A 148 8.23 -2.98 7.41
C GLN A 148 8.13 -4.48 7.72
N LEU A 149 7.36 -5.20 6.92
CA LEU A 149 7.28 -6.64 6.94
C LEU A 149 7.63 -7.16 5.56
N SER A 150 8.62 -8.05 5.46
CA SER A 150 9.11 -8.54 4.17
C SER A 150 9.35 -10.05 4.21
N TYR A 151 8.91 -10.73 3.16
CA TYR A 151 9.11 -12.16 2.96
C TYR A 151 9.70 -12.45 1.58
N ALA A 152 10.51 -13.48 1.49
CA ALA A 152 10.98 -14.01 0.22
C ALA A 152 10.28 -15.33 -0.10
N TRP A 153 9.84 -15.47 -1.35
CA TRP A 153 9.45 -16.74 -1.95
C TRP A 153 10.58 -17.23 -2.84
N ARG A 154 11.15 -18.37 -2.49
CA ARG A 154 12.24 -18.98 -3.25
C ARG A 154 11.82 -20.36 -3.74
N PRO A 155 11.61 -20.56 -5.05
CA PRO A 155 11.42 -21.90 -5.61
C PRO A 155 12.66 -22.76 -5.37
N ALA A 156 12.46 -24.05 -5.08
CA ALA A 156 13.57 -24.98 -4.85
C ALA A 156 14.49 -25.02 -6.08
N GLY A 157 15.81 -24.88 -5.85
CA GLY A 157 16.82 -24.88 -6.91
C GLY A 157 16.86 -23.61 -7.78
N SER A 158 16.08 -22.58 -7.47
CA SER A 158 16.09 -21.31 -8.22
C SER A 158 17.24 -20.41 -7.77
N GLY A 159 17.92 -19.78 -8.74
CA GLY A 159 18.87 -18.69 -8.51
C GLY A 159 18.18 -17.33 -8.36
N SER A 160 16.85 -17.27 -8.32
CA SER A 160 16.08 -16.06 -8.14
C SER A 160 15.03 -16.22 -7.03
N GLU A 161 14.64 -15.11 -6.45
CA GLU A 161 13.59 -15.05 -5.45
C GLU A 161 12.63 -13.89 -5.73
N THR A 162 11.40 -14.02 -5.26
CA THR A 162 10.41 -12.96 -5.25
C THR A 162 10.29 -12.43 -3.83
N VAL A 163 10.55 -11.15 -3.64
CA VAL A 163 10.41 -10.48 -2.35
C VAL A 163 9.11 -9.70 -2.31
N LEU A 164 8.31 -9.99 -1.29
CA LEU A 164 7.06 -9.28 -1.00
C LEU A 164 7.29 -8.43 0.24
N THR A 165 6.96 -7.14 0.15
CA THR A 165 7.15 -6.19 1.24
C THR A 165 5.86 -5.42 1.50
N ALA A 166 5.49 -5.29 2.77
CA ALA A 166 4.46 -4.38 3.25
C ALA A 166 5.12 -3.31 4.14
N ASN A 167 5.01 -2.05 3.72
CA ASN A 167 5.35 -0.90 4.55
C ASN A 167 4.06 -0.23 5.00
N THR A 168 3.90 -0.05 6.31
CA THR A 168 2.70 0.55 6.91
C THR A 168 3.06 1.65 7.88
N SER A 169 2.11 2.56 8.12
CA SER A 169 2.25 3.62 9.10
C SER A 169 0.90 3.98 9.71
N THR A 170 0.89 4.27 11.00
CA THR A 170 -0.27 4.83 11.72
C THR A 170 -0.28 6.36 11.71
N SER A 171 0.72 7.01 11.10
CA SER A 171 0.85 8.47 11.11
C SER A 171 -0.02 9.13 10.04
N ASP A 172 -0.91 10.02 10.47
CA ASP A 172 -1.68 10.88 9.55
C ASP A 172 -0.84 11.94 8.84
N ARG A 173 0.42 12.10 9.26
CA ARG A 173 1.37 13.02 8.62
C ARG A 173 2.05 12.44 7.38
N LEU A 174 1.97 11.12 7.21
CA LEU A 174 2.47 10.48 6.00
C LEU A 174 1.36 10.41 4.94
N PRO A 175 1.68 10.75 3.69
CA PRO A 175 0.71 10.71 2.60
C PRO A 175 0.33 9.29 2.18
N VAL A 176 1.11 8.28 2.60
CA VAL A 176 0.91 6.85 2.32
C VAL A 176 0.97 6.09 3.64
N GLN A 177 -0.13 5.45 4.01
CA GLN A 177 -0.19 4.61 5.22
C GLN A 177 -0.04 3.11 4.91
N ALA A 178 -0.25 2.68 3.67
CA ALA A 178 0.05 1.31 3.25
C ALA A 178 0.67 1.28 1.85
N ALA A 179 1.80 0.61 1.73
CA ALA A 179 2.50 0.35 0.48
C ALA A 179 2.92 -1.12 0.43
N LEU A 180 2.35 -1.86 -0.52
CA LEU A 180 2.68 -3.26 -0.78
C LEU A 180 3.48 -3.35 -2.06
N MET A 181 4.55 -4.13 -2.06
CA MET A 181 5.44 -4.23 -3.21
C MET A 181 5.92 -5.68 -3.41
N LEU A 182 5.98 -6.08 -4.66
CA LEU A 182 6.61 -7.31 -5.13
C LEU A 182 7.82 -6.91 -5.96
N THR A 183 8.99 -7.51 -5.66
CA THR A 183 10.22 -7.33 -6.44
C THR A 183 10.84 -8.68 -6.77
N HIS A 184 11.47 -8.76 -7.95
CA HIS A 184 12.29 -9.90 -8.32
C HIS A 184 13.75 -9.60 -8.05
N GLN A 185 14.45 -10.54 -7.43
CA GLN A 185 15.86 -10.42 -7.11
C GLN A 185 16.61 -11.67 -7.55
N VAL A 186 17.84 -11.50 -8.04
CA VAL A 186 18.76 -12.61 -8.26
C VAL A 186 19.39 -12.96 -6.91
N TYR A 187 19.26 -14.22 -6.51
CA TYR A 187 19.87 -14.71 -5.29
C TYR A 187 21.34 -15.07 -5.58
N HIS A 188 22.23 -14.29 -5.03
CA HIS A 188 23.65 -14.64 -5.02
C HIS A 188 23.92 -15.39 -3.72
N SER A 189 24.00 -16.72 -3.77
CA SER A 189 24.60 -17.48 -2.67
C SER A 189 26.05 -16.97 -2.52
N ALA A 190 26.40 -16.51 -1.33
CA ALA A 190 27.80 -16.20 -1.06
C ALA A 190 28.64 -17.47 -1.38
N PRO A 191 29.76 -17.34 -2.10
CA PRO A 191 30.64 -18.50 -2.32
C PRO A 191 31.03 -19.08 -0.97
N ILE A 192 30.83 -20.40 -0.81
CA ILE A 192 31.35 -21.12 0.34
C ILE A 192 32.86 -20.98 0.20
N LEU A 193 33.47 -20.15 1.05
CA LEU A 193 34.92 -20.15 1.20
C LEU A 193 35.27 -21.52 1.81
N GLU A 194 35.67 -22.47 0.96
CA GLU A 194 36.33 -23.65 1.44
C GLU A 194 37.55 -23.18 2.25
N GLN A 195 37.50 -23.41 3.56
CA GLN A 195 38.65 -23.22 4.44
C GLN A 195 39.52 -24.48 4.24
N ASP A 196 40.60 -24.32 3.48
CA ASP A 196 41.72 -25.27 3.44
C ASP A 196 42.47 -25.33 4.79
#